data_f90e21e951998deae735fd282f419280
#
_entry.id   f90e21e951998deae735fd282f419280
#
_cell.length_a   1.000
_cell.length_b   1.000
_cell.length_c   1.000
_cell.angle_alpha   90.00
_cell.angle_beta   90.00
_cell.angle_gamma   90.00
#
_symmetry.space_group_name_H-M   'P 1'
#
loop_
_entity.id
_entity.type
_entity.pdbx_description
1 polymer ?
#
loop_
_entity_poly.entity_id
_entity_poly.type
_entity_poly.pdbx_seq_one_letter_code
_entity_poly.pdbx_strand_id
1 'polypeptide(L)'
;LSMKVDIIVMRHPNEGAGDFLAKHVNAKIVNAGDGAHEHPTQALLDSYSIREKLGSVKGNKVVIIGDILHSRVALSNIYALLLQGAEVMLCGPTTLIPKHITKLGVSYEKNLRKALEWCDVANVLRVQHERMDIKYFPSIREYTQLFGINKELLDSIDKDIVIMHPGPVSYTHLRA
;
A
#
# COMPACT_ATOMS: atom_id res chain seq x y z
N LEU A 1 31.91 -6.08 1.27
CA LEU A 1 31.23 -4.77 1.30
C LEU A 1 31.11 -4.24 2.73
N SER A 2 30.72 -5.08 3.71
CA SER A 2 30.50 -4.67 5.10
C SER A 2 31.75 -4.12 5.82
N MET A 3 32.95 -4.39 5.31
CA MET A 3 34.20 -3.84 5.86
C MET A 3 34.44 -2.36 5.49
N LYS A 4 33.61 -1.78 4.61
CA LYS A 4 33.81 -0.43 4.06
C LYS A 4 32.61 0.49 4.22
N VAL A 5 31.48 -0.03 4.72
CA VAL A 5 30.23 0.74 4.85
C VAL A 5 29.54 0.42 6.17
N ASP A 6 28.91 1.43 6.75
CA ASP A 6 28.15 1.29 8.00
C ASP A 6 26.69 0.88 7.75
N ILE A 7 26.13 1.28 6.61
CA ILE A 7 24.74 1.04 6.24
C ILE A 7 24.66 0.50 4.82
N ILE A 8 23.83 -0.53 4.62
CA ILE A 8 23.49 -1.09 3.32
C ILE A 8 21.98 -0.94 3.12
N VAL A 9 21.58 -0.16 2.12
CA VAL A 9 20.18 -0.10 1.66
C VAL A 9 20.00 -1.18 0.60
N MET A 10 19.08 -2.13 0.86
CA MET A 10 18.93 -3.31 0.03
C MET A 10 17.50 -3.45 -0.48
N ARG A 11 17.36 -3.72 -1.79
CA ARG A 11 16.14 -4.18 -2.42
C ARG A 11 16.40 -5.51 -3.12
N HIS A 12 15.58 -6.52 -2.85
CA HIS A 12 15.79 -7.87 -3.35
C HIS A 12 14.47 -8.52 -3.83
N PRO A 13 14.50 -9.37 -4.87
CA PRO A 13 13.30 -10.07 -5.33
C PRO A 13 12.84 -11.18 -4.38
N ASN A 14 13.73 -11.75 -3.56
CA ASN A 14 13.40 -12.83 -2.63
C ASN A 14 13.06 -12.27 -1.26
N GLU A 15 12.02 -12.80 -0.66
CA GLU A 15 11.57 -12.50 0.69
C GLU A 15 12.60 -12.89 1.75
N GLY A 16 12.75 -12.10 2.82
CA GLY A 16 13.68 -12.37 3.91
C GLY A 16 15.15 -12.12 3.59
N ALA A 17 15.49 -11.66 2.37
CA ALA A 17 16.88 -11.44 1.98
C ALA A 17 17.59 -10.38 2.84
N GLY A 18 16.87 -9.36 3.32
CA GLY A 18 17.40 -8.36 4.24
C GLY A 18 17.79 -8.95 5.59
N ASP A 19 16.92 -9.77 6.17
CA ASP A 19 17.14 -10.45 7.45
C ASP A 19 18.30 -11.47 7.34
N PHE A 20 18.36 -12.17 6.22
CA PHE A 20 19.47 -13.08 5.96
C PHE A 20 20.80 -12.32 5.92
N LEU A 21 20.86 -11.22 5.15
CA LEU A 21 22.10 -10.44 5.04
C LEU A 21 22.51 -9.84 6.39
N ALA A 22 21.56 -9.33 7.17
CA ALA A 22 21.81 -8.72 8.49
C ALA A 22 22.49 -9.68 9.47
N LYS A 23 22.29 -11.00 9.33
CA LYS A 23 22.98 -12.03 10.13
C LYS A 23 24.42 -12.32 9.70
N HIS A 24 24.81 -11.87 8.50
CA HIS A 24 26.11 -12.23 7.90
C HIS A 24 27.04 -11.03 7.71
N VAL A 25 26.59 -9.81 8.01
CA VAL A 25 27.40 -8.59 7.88
C VAL A 25 27.29 -7.73 9.14
N ASN A 26 28.33 -6.93 9.39
CA ASN A 26 28.32 -5.98 10.52
C ASN A 26 27.58 -4.67 10.20
N ALA A 27 27.42 -4.34 8.91
CA ALA A 27 26.71 -3.17 8.46
C ALA A 27 25.21 -3.25 8.81
N LYS A 28 24.60 -2.11 9.10
CA LYS A 28 23.15 -2.03 9.33
C LYS A 28 22.41 -2.18 8.01
N ILE A 29 21.36 -3.01 7.98
CA ILE A 29 20.56 -3.25 6.78
C ILE A 29 19.29 -2.43 6.84
N VAL A 30 19.03 -1.67 5.77
CA VAL A 30 17.76 -0.98 5.52
C VAL A 30 17.02 -1.72 4.41
N ASN A 31 15.89 -2.32 4.73
CA ASN A 31 15.05 -3.03 3.76
C ASN A 31 14.26 -2.01 2.92
N ALA A 32 14.65 -1.86 1.66
CA ALA A 32 13.97 -1.03 0.65
C ALA A 32 13.00 -1.83 -0.25
N GLY A 33 12.58 -2.98 0.23
CA GLY A 33 11.62 -3.88 -0.39
C GLY A 33 12.17 -5.25 -0.73
N ASP A 34 11.56 -6.30 -0.18
CA ASP A 34 11.92 -7.69 -0.40
C ASP A 34 10.71 -8.48 -0.95
N GLY A 35 10.86 -9.04 -2.13
CA GLY A 35 9.84 -9.86 -2.79
C GLY A 35 8.46 -9.21 -2.82
N ALA A 36 7.44 -10.00 -2.46
CA ALA A 36 6.08 -9.56 -2.19
C ALA A 36 5.81 -9.32 -0.69
N HIS A 37 6.81 -9.52 0.17
CA HIS A 37 6.69 -9.57 1.62
C HIS A 37 6.57 -8.16 2.23
N GLU A 38 7.64 -7.33 2.17
CA GLU A 38 7.64 -6.04 2.87
C GLU A 38 8.31 -4.90 2.08
N HIS A 39 7.89 -3.67 2.42
CA HIS A 39 8.53 -2.42 2.00
C HIS A 39 8.45 -1.38 3.14
N PRO A 40 9.15 -1.59 4.25
CA PRO A 40 9.00 -0.79 5.46
C PRO A 40 9.33 0.69 5.25
N THR A 41 10.32 1.00 4.41
CA THR A 41 10.67 2.40 4.10
C THR A 41 9.53 3.14 3.38
N GLN A 42 8.73 2.44 2.55
CA GLN A 42 7.54 3.03 1.93
C GLN A 42 6.44 3.28 2.97
N ALA A 43 6.22 2.34 3.88
CA ALA A 43 5.22 2.53 4.94
C ALA A 43 5.58 3.69 5.88
N LEU A 44 6.87 3.89 6.17
CA LEU A 44 7.34 5.05 6.93
C LEU A 44 7.14 6.35 6.15
N LEU A 45 7.39 6.37 4.85
CA LEU A 45 7.14 7.51 3.97
C LEU A 45 5.65 7.87 3.94
N ASP A 46 4.78 6.87 3.77
CA ASP A 46 3.34 7.05 3.75
C ASP A 46 2.83 7.60 5.09
N SER A 47 3.28 7.03 6.21
CA SER A 47 2.96 7.52 7.55
C SER A 47 3.45 8.95 7.79
N TYR A 48 4.66 9.27 7.32
CA TYR A 48 5.19 10.62 7.39
C TYR A 48 4.33 11.61 6.60
N SER A 49 3.94 11.25 5.37
CA SER A 49 3.10 12.10 4.52
C SER A 49 1.72 12.36 5.12
N ILE A 50 1.12 11.35 5.75
CA ILE A 50 -0.15 11.49 6.48
C ILE A 50 0.03 12.47 7.64
N ARG A 51 1.08 12.33 8.44
CA ARG A 51 1.38 13.21 9.56
C ARG A 51 1.63 14.64 9.11
N GLU A 52 2.37 14.85 8.03
CA GLU A 52 2.62 16.19 7.47
C GLU A 52 1.32 16.87 7.02
N LYS A 53 0.41 16.10 6.41
CA LYS A 53 -0.84 16.64 5.86
C LYS A 53 -1.93 16.83 6.90
N LEU A 54 -2.08 15.87 7.85
CA LEU A 54 -3.18 15.81 8.81
C LEU A 54 -2.73 16.05 10.28
N GLY A 55 -1.45 16.29 10.53
CA GLY A 55 -0.90 16.52 11.87
C GLY A 55 -0.63 15.25 12.68
N SER A 56 -1.35 14.17 12.42
CA SER A 56 -1.23 12.90 13.14
C SER A 56 -1.56 11.71 12.23
N VAL A 57 -1.06 10.54 12.55
CA VAL A 57 -1.54 9.27 11.97
C VAL A 57 -2.65 8.67 12.86
N LYS A 58 -2.51 8.84 14.19
CA LYS A 58 -3.44 8.29 15.17
C LYS A 58 -4.86 8.84 14.99
N GLY A 59 -5.82 7.94 14.98
CA GLY A 59 -7.24 8.26 14.87
C GLY A 59 -7.74 8.56 13.46
N ASN A 60 -6.85 8.65 12.46
CA ASN A 60 -7.27 8.82 11.07
C ASN A 60 -7.72 7.49 10.46
N LYS A 61 -8.66 7.58 9.55
CA LYS A 61 -9.25 6.48 8.79
C LYS A 61 -8.54 6.36 7.45
N VAL A 62 -7.79 5.28 7.26
CA VAL A 62 -6.98 5.06 6.05
C VAL A 62 -7.55 3.89 5.27
N VAL A 63 -7.95 4.11 4.03
CA VAL A 63 -8.30 3.02 3.11
C VAL A 63 -7.15 2.71 2.17
N ILE A 64 -6.80 1.43 2.05
CA ILE A 64 -5.83 0.93 1.07
C ILE A 64 -6.62 0.27 -0.05
N ILE A 65 -6.47 0.79 -1.28
CA ILE A 65 -7.29 0.43 -2.43
C ILE A 65 -6.47 -0.28 -3.47
N GLY A 66 -6.94 -1.44 -3.94
CA GLY A 66 -6.37 -2.12 -5.10
C GLY A 66 -5.96 -3.57 -4.87
N ASP A 67 -4.80 -3.96 -5.42
CA ASP A 67 -4.25 -5.31 -5.29
C ASP A 67 -3.51 -5.47 -3.96
N ILE A 68 -4.23 -5.92 -2.95
CA ILE A 68 -3.67 -6.14 -1.61
C ILE A 68 -2.84 -7.42 -1.58
N LEU A 69 -3.28 -8.45 -2.32
CA LEU A 69 -2.67 -9.79 -2.28
C LEU A 69 -1.21 -9.81 -2.74
N HIS A 70 -0.87 -9.03 -3.78
CA HIS A 70 0.46 -9.02 -4.36
C HIS A 70 1.28 -7.77 -3.98
N SER A 71 0.72 -6.92 -3.11
CA SER A 71 1.36 -5.66 -2.74
C SER A 71 2.10 -5.75 -1.41
N ARG A 72 3.42 -5.80 -1.45
CA ARG A 72 4.27 -5.65 -0.27
C ARG A 72 4.07 -4.30 0.46
N VAL A 73 3.67 -3.26 -0.27
CA VAL A 73 3.39 -1.94 0.31
C VAL A 73 2.12 -1.99 1.16
N ALA A 74 1.08 -2.72 0.71
CA ALA A 74 -0.15 -2.88 1.47
C ALA A 74 0.12 -3.49 2.85
N LEU A 75 0.87 -4.59 2.90
CA LEU A 75 1.16 -5.29 4.16
C LEU A 75 1.96 -4.41 5.13
N SER A 76 3.04 -3.79 4.65
CA SER A 76 3.83 -2.87 5.48
C SER A 76 3.03 -1.67 5.98
N ASN A 77 2.14 -1.11 5.15
CA ASN A 77 1.26 -0.02 5.56
C ASN A 77 0.23 -0.48 6.60
N ILE A 78 -0.36 -1.67 6.45
CA ILE A 78 -1.27 -2.22 7.46
C ILE A 78 -0.59 -2.24 8.83
N TYR A 79 0.60 -2.83 8.93
CA TYR A 79 1.32 -2.90 10.20
C TYR A 79 1.71 -1.53 10.73
N ALA A 80 2.28 -0.67 9.91
CA ALA A 80 2.75 0.64 10.33
C ALA A 80 1.60 1.55 10.79
N LEU A 81 0.47 1.56 10.09
CA LEU A 81 -0.67 2.39 10.40
C LEU A 81 -1.42 1.90 11.65
N LEU A 82 -1.66 0.58 11.78
CA LEU A 82 -2.28 0.01 12.98
C LEU A 82 -1.42 0.26 14.23
N LEU A 83 -0.09 0.08 14.12
CA LEU A 83 0.84 0.35 15.24
C LEU A 83 0.80 1.81 15.68
N GLN A 84 0.56 2.74 14.76
CA GLN A 84 0.44 4.18 15.04
C GLN A 84 -0.98 4.60 15.46
N GLY A 85 -1.93 3.66 15.54
CA GLY A 85 -3.28 3.89 16.01
C GLY A 85 -4.24 4.48 14.98
N ALA A 86 -3.98 4.28 13.69
CA ALA A 86 -4.96 4.54 12.64
C ALA A 86 -6.01 3.42 12.55
N GLU A 87 -7.19 3.74 12.03
CA GLU A 87 -8.16 2.75 11.58
C GLU A 87 -7.88 2.41 10.12
N VAL A 88 -7.73 1.11 9.81
CA VAL A 88 -7.36 0.68 8.46
C VAL A 88 -8.49 -0.14 7.83
N MET A 89 -8.86 0.25 6.61
CA MET A 89 -9.81 -0.45 5.76
C MET A 89 -9.13 -0.86 4.45
N LEU A 90 -9.50 -2.02 3.93
CA LEU A 90 -9.06 -2.50 2.62
C LEU A 90 -10.22 -2.40 1.63
N CYS A 91 -9.93 -1.99 0.40
CA CYS A 91 -10.92 -1.94 -0.66
C CYS A 91 -10.34 -2.49 -1.97
N GLY A 92 -11.05 -3.41 -2.60
CA GLY A 92 -10.60 -4.02 -3.85
C GLY A 92 -11.42 -5.26 -4.21
N PRO A 93 -11.15 -5.89 -5.38
CA PRO A 93 -11.77 -7.16 -5.73
C PRO A 93 -11.52 -8.22 -4.67
N THR A 94 -12.53 -9.01 -4.33
CA THR A 94 -12.40 -10.09 -3.32
C THR A 94 -11.33 -11.10 -3.64
N THR A 95 -11.05 -11.31 -4.92
CA THR A 95 -9.98 -12.19 -5.42
C THR A 95 -8.57 -11.66 -5.13
N LEU A 96 -8.44 -10.36 -4.91
CA LEU A 96 -7.17 -9.66 -4.60
C LEU A 96 -7.02 -9.33 -3.11
N ILE A 97 -7.91 -9.84 -2.27
CA ILE A 97 -7.85 -9.69 -0.81
C ILE A 97 -7.38 -11.01 -0.19
N PRO A 98 -6.28 -11.02 0.58
CA PRO A 98 -5.80 -12.23 1.22
C PRO A 98 -6.83 -12.81 2.19
N LYS A 99 -7.01 -14.14 2.16
CA LYS A 99 -7.87 -14.84 3.12
C LYS A 99 -7.40 -14.50 4.55
N HIS A 100 -8.34 -14.22 5.44
CA HIS A 100 -8.06 -13.94 6.84
C HIS A 100 -7.27 -12.64 7.16
N ILE A 101 -7.07 -11.74 6.19
CA ILE A 101 -6.37 -10.46 6.41
C ILE A 101 -7.04 -9.61 7.52
N THR A 102 -8.34 -9.75 7.71
CA THR A 102 -9.10 -9.07 8.77
C THR A 102 -8.67 -9.48 10.18
N LYS A 103 -8.00 -10.62 10.36
CA LYS A 103 -7.39 -11.01 11.64
C LYS A 103 -6.27 -10.07 12.09
N LEU A 104 -5.72 -9.27 11.20
CA LEU A 104 -4.76 -8.22 11.53
C LEU A 104 -5.41 -6.97 12.17
N GLY A 105 -6.74 -6.93 12.30
CA GLY A 105 -7.44 -5.77 12.86
C GLY A 105 -7.89 -4.75 11.83
N VAL A 106 -7.87 -5.11 10.54
CA VAL A 106 -8.36 -4.26 9.43
C VAL A 106 -9.78 -4.64 9.04
N SER A 107 -10.57 -3.67 8.54
CA SER A 107 -11.87 -3.91 7.93
C SER A 107 -11.75 -4.08 6.41
N TYR A 108 -12.80 -4.60 5.78
CA TYR A 108 -12.89 -4.74 4.32
C TYR A 108 -14.23 -4.22 3.80
N GLU A 109 -14.17 -3.39 2.77
CA GLU A 109 -15.33 -2.90 2.03
C GLU A 109 -15.11 -3.11 0.52
N LYS A 110 -16.07 -3.75 -0.15
CA LYS A 110 -16.03 -4.00 -1.59
C LYS A 110 -16.48 -2.81 -2.43
N ASN A 111 -17.23 -1.90 -1.83
CA ASN A 111 -17.78 -0.73 -2.52
C ASN A 111 -16.84 0.46 -2.37
N LEU A 112 -16.24 0.89 -3.49
CA LEU A 112 -15.28 1.99 -3.50
C LEU A 112 -15.84 3.29 -2.94
N ARG A 113 -17.09 3.66 -3.33
CA ARG A 113 -17.74 4.89 -2.83
C ARG A 113 -17.87 4.88 -1.31
N LYS A 114 -18.36 3.78 -0.72
CA LYS A 114 -18.49 3.67 0.73
C LYS A 114 -17.15 3.73 1.45
N ALA A 115 -16.11 3.13 0.86
CA ALA A 115 -14.75 3.18 1.40
C ALA A 115 -14.20 4.61 1.38
N LEU A 116 -14.44 5.37 0.31
CA LEU A 116 -14.01 6.77 0.21
C LEU A 116 -14.82 7.69 1.13
N GLU A 117 -16.12 7.50 1.27
CA GLU A 117 -16.97 8.26 2.21
C GLU A 117 -16.51 8.05 3.67
N TRP A 118 -16.01 6.88 3.99
CA TRP A 118 -15.53 6.54 5.33
C TRP A 118 -14.16 7.12 5.65
N CYS A 119 -13.23 7.16 4.68
CA CYS A 119 -11.81 7.42 4.93
C CYS A 119 -11.45 8.92 4.99
N ASP A 120 -10.34 9.24 5.66
CA ASP A 120 -9.67 10.53 5.62
C ASP A 120 -8.50 10.50 4.63
N VAL A 121 -7.93 9.29 4.42
CA VAL A 121 -6.80 9.04 3.52
C VAL A 121 -7.12 7.83 2.64
N ALA A 122 -6.95 7.98 1.34
CA ALA A 122 -7.03 6.88 0.36
C ALA A 122 -5.63 6.59 -0.21
N ASN A 123 -5.04 5.47 0.17
CA ASN A 123 -3.78 5.00 -0.41
C ASN A 123 -4.09 4.04 -1.57
N VAL A 124 -3.91 4.53 -2.80
CA VAL A 124 -4.26 3.81 -4.02
C VAL A 124 -3.06 3.04 -4.52
N LEU A 125 -3.14 1.72 -4.49
CA LEU A 125 -2.07 0.84 -4.94
C LEU A 125 -2.03 0.77 -6.46
N ARG A 126 -0.82 0.62 -7.00
CA ARG A 126 -0.65 0.26 -8.41
C ARG A 126 -1.15 -1.16 -8.66
N VAL A 127 -1.98 -1.33 -9.68
CA VAL A 127 -2.32 -2.66 -10.21
C VAL A 127 -1.09 -3.25 -10.89
N GLN A 128 -0.59 -4.38 -10.38
CA GLN A 128 0.64 -5.00 -10.89
C GLN A 128 0.33 -5.99 -12.01
N HIS A 129 0.09 -5.50 -13.24
CA HIS A 129 -0.19 -6.35 -14.41
C HIS A 129 0.88 -7.42 -14.67
N GLU A 130 2.12 -7.12 -14.30
CA GLU A 130 3.28 -8.00 -14.50
C GLU A 130 3.29 -9.24 -13.60
N ARG A 131 2.46 -9.24 -12.53
CA ARG A 131 2.37 -10.31 -11.53
C ARG A 131 1.00 -10.99 -11.53
N MET A 132 0.07 -10.51 -12.35
CA MET A 132 -1.26 -11.07 -12.45
C MET A 132 -1.32 -12.08 -13.58
N ASP A 133 -1.47 -13.36 -13.23
CA ASP A 133 -2.18 -14.28 -14.11
C ASP A 133 -3.58 -13.71 -14.35
N ILE A 134 -4.02 -13.70 -15.61
CA ILE A 134 -5.31 -13.15 -16.10
C ILE A 134 -6.56 -13.64 -15.32
N LYS A 135 -6.37 -14.53 -14.34
CA LYS A 135 -7.42 -15.22 -13.58
C LYS A 135 -8.02 -14.45 -12.40
N TYR A 136 -7.49 -13.30 -11.99
CA TYR A 136 -7.90 -12.61 -10.76
C TYR A 136 -9.01 -11.57 -10.96
N PHE A 137 -9.16 -11.02 -12.17
CA PHE A 137 -10.31 -10.18 -12.55
C PHE A 137 -10.55 -10.26 -14.08
N PRO A 138 -11.80 -10.09 -14.53
CA PRO A 138 -12.18 -10.37 -15.93
C PRO A 138 -11.54 -9.44 -16.95
N SER A 139 -11.35 -8.15 -16.61
CA SER A 139 -10.69 -7.19 -17.50
C SER A 139 -10.23 -5.92 -16.75
N ILE A 140 -9.23 -5.24 -17.32
CA ILE A 140 -8.78 -3.92 -16.84
C ILE A 140 -9.93 -2.91 -16.86
N ARG A 141 -10.79 -2.98 -17.89
CA ARG A 141 -11.94 -2.10 -18.04
C ARG A 141 -12.93 -2.25 -16.87
N GLU A 142 -13.22 -3.48 -16.49
CA GLU A 142 -14.10 -3.78 -15.35
C GLU A 142 -13.48 -3.33 -14.03
N TYR A 143 -12.18 -3.58 -13.83
CA TYR A 143 -11.46 -3.09 -12.68
C TYR A 143 -11.54 -1.55 -12.58
N THR A 144 -11.27 -0.84 -13.67
CA THR A 144 -11.34 0.63 -13.71
C THR A 144 -12.75 1.15 -13.44
N GLN A 145 -13.79 0.48 -13.94
CA GLN A 145 -15.18 0.85 -13.67
C GLN A 145 -15.57 0.68 -12.20
N LEU A 146 -15.06 -0.35 -11.53
CA LEU A 146 -15.45 -0.67 -10.15
C LEU A 146 -14.54 0.01 -9.10
N PHE A 147 -13.26 0.20 -9.40
CA PHE A 147 -12.24 0.67 -8.46
C PHE A 147 -11.43 1.86 -8.96
N GLY A 148 -11.75 2.40 -10.13
CA GLY A 148 -11.13 3.62 -10.65
C GLY A 148 -11.62 4.85 -9.91
N ILE A 149 -10.66 5.64 -9.40
CA ILE A 149 -10.95 6.94 -8.79
C ILE A 149 -10.85 8.00 -9.88
N ASN A 150 -11.94 8.67 -10.15
CA ASN A 150 -12.00 9.78 -11.08
C ASN A 150 -12.52 11.05 -10.40
N LYS A 151 -12.42 12.18 -11.10
CA LYS A 151 -12.83 13.47 -10.57
C LYS A 151 -14.33 13.50 -10.23
N GLU A 152 -15.17 12.92 -11.06
CA GLU A 152 -16.63 12.89 -10.87
C GLU A 152 -17.01 12.16 -9.57
N LEU A 153 -16.33 11.03 -9.29
CA LEU A 153 -16.51 10.29 -8.04
C LEU A 153 -16.08 11.12 -6.84
N LEU A 154 -14.93 11.77 -6.91
CA LEU A 154 -14.41 12.61 -5.81
C LEU A 154 -15.29 13.83 -5.58
N ASP A 155 -15.69 14.53 -6.62
CA ASP A 155 -16.58 15.71 -6.53
C ASP A 155 -17.98 15.34 -5.97
N SER A 156 -18.38 14.07 -6.07
CA SER A 156 -19.65 13.55 -5.53
C SER A 156 -19.59 13.15 -4.05
N ILE A 157 -18.40 13.19 -3.45
CA ILE A 157 -18.18 12.90 -2.02
C ILE A 157 -18.01 14.23 -1.31
N ASP A 158 -18.91 14.53 -0.38
CA ASP A 158 -18.90 15.76 0.42
C ASP A 158 -17.85 15.65 1.57
N LYS A 159 -16.58 15.41 1.20
CA LYS A 159 -15.49 15.27 2.14
C LYS A 159 -14.14 15.49 1.46
N ASP A 160 -13.26 16.22 2.12
CA ASP A 160 -11.86 16.30 1.72
C ASP A 160 -11.12 15.00 2.06
N ILE A 161 -10.56 14.35 1.03
CA ILE A 161 -9.82 13.09 1.17
C ILE A 161 -8.40 13.31 0.68
N VAL A 162 -7.41 12.90 1.48
CA VAL A 162 -6.01 12.87 1.06
C VAL A 162 -5.78 11.63 0.21
N ILE A 163 -5.43 11.81 -1.07
CA ILE A 163 -5.14 10.71 -1.97
C ILE A 163 -3.64 10.51 -2.06
N MET A 164 -3.19 9.28 -1.85
CA MET A 164 -1.80 8.87 -1.89
C MET A 164 -1.59 7.72 -2.87
N HIS A 165 -0.38 7.64 -3.44
CA HIS A 165 0.05 6.55 -4.30
C HIS A 165 1.51 6.18 -4.03
N PRO A 166 1.84 4.93 -3.70
CA PRO A 166 3.18 4.52 -3.26
C PRO A 166 4.16 4.26 -4.40
N GLY A 167 3.96 4.80 -5.57
CA GLY A 167 4.83 4.57 -6.71
C GLY A 167 5.46 5.84 -7.24
N PRO A 168 6.62 5.74 -7.93
CA PRO A 168 7.11 6.87 -8.68
C PRO A 168 6.07 7.27 -9.73
N VAL A 169 5.73 8.54 -9.77
CA VAL A 169 4.86 9.08 -10.81
C VAL A 169 5.61 8.99 -12.12
N SER A 170 5.33 7.97 -12.92
CA SER A 170 5.71 8.03 -14.33
C SER A 170 4.59 8.77 -15.07
N TYR A 171 4.93 9.80 -15.80
CA TYR A 171 3.98 10.60 -16.60
C TYR A 171 3.13 9.76 -17.58
N THR A 172 3.54 8.53 -17.84
CA THR A 172 2.84 7.57 -18.69
C THR A 172 1.65 6.88 -17.99
N HIS A 173 1.54 6.95 -16.67
CA HIS A 173 0.50 6.25 -15.89
C HIS A 173 -0.63 7.16 -15.37
N LEU A 174 -0.49 8.47 -15.49
CA LEU A 174 -1.52 9.45 -15.11
C LEU A 174 -2.52 9.74 -16.23
N ARG A 175 -2.43 9.05 -17.37
CA ARG A 175 -3.35 9.20 -18.52
C ARG A 175 -4.26 7.98 -18.73
N ALA A 176 -4.42 7.12 -17.73
CA ALA A 176 -5.38 6.01 -17.80
C ALA A 176 -6.64 6.37 -17.03
#